data_933123413b5dc8e40d768dd202c98792
#
_entry.id   933123413b5dc8e40d768dd202c98792
#
_cell.length_a   1.000
_cell.length_b   1.000
_cell.length_c   1.000
_cell.angle_alpha   90.00
_cell.angle_beta   90.00
_cell.angle_gamma   90.00
#
_symmetry.space_group_name_H-M   'P 1'
#
loop_
_entity.id
_entity.type
_entity.pdbx_description
1 polymer ?
#
loop_
_entity_poly.entity_id
_entity_poly.type
_entity_poly.pdbx_seq_one_letter_code
_entity_poly.pdbx_strand_id
1 'polypeptide(L)'
;MPKGKNFSANNASKGINQVGVGMVGERDKKGKKSDFYETPYSLTRKFLEVEEFDKSLSVCEPACGGGAITKVLEEYWDKDLVRSYDREVNFLWDYDEYDNIITNPPFSLAFEFIQKAKQLARKKFAFLLPLSYLHGKKRYDHIYSDRAYGLKKVYVFTRYPMLGDKLREDGKYNTGMMVYAWFVWERGHSDQPIIEWIDNNEDVLSKKDSKVLSDLTSNPLSTIIER
;
A
#
# COMPACT_ATOMS: atom_id res chain seq x y z
N MET A 1 35.36 -61.53 1.02
CA MET A 1 35.67 -60.10 1.18
C MET A 1 34.90 -59.33 0.11
N PRO A 2 33.86 -58.61 0.45
CA PRO A 2 33.20 -57.68 -0.49
C PRO A 2 33.76 -56.28 -0.33
N LYS A 3 33.93 -55.61 -1.47
CA LYS A 3 34.51 -54.29 -1.69
C LYS A 3 33.62 -53.19 -1.10
N GLY A 4 34.24 -52.29 -0.29
CA GLY A 4 33.60 -51.11 0.25
C GLY A 4 33.18 -50.14 -0.86
N LYS A 5 31.95 -49.63 -0.76
CA LYS A 5 31.46 -48.50 -1.55
C LYS A 5 31.80 -47.20 -0.82
N ASN A 6 32.63 -46.39 -1.45
CA ASN A 6 32.88 -45.00 -1.03
C ASN A 6 31.60 -44.19 -1.09
N PHE A 7 31.10 -43.74 0.05
CA PHE A 7 30.10 -42.67 0.13
C PHE A 7 30.79 -41.33 -0.03
N SER A 8 30.59 -40.74 -1.19
CA SER A 8 30.99 -39.35 -1.45
C SER A 8 30.09 -38.39 -0.66
N ALA A 9 30.67 -37.68 0.26
CA ALA A 9 30.04 -36.56 0.99
C ALA A 9 30.01 -35.33 0.08
N ASN A 10 28.96 -35.23 -0.75
CA ASN A 10 28.64 -34.01 -1.48
C ASN A 10 27.12 -33.90 -1.57
N ASN A 11 26.53 -33.17 -0.65
CA ASN A 11 25.25 -32.43 -0.82
C ASN A 11 24.77 -31.81 0.52
N ALA A 12 25.55 -30.91 1.08
CA ALA A 12 25.10 -30.07 2.18
C ALA A 12 25.57 -28.62 1.94
N SER A 13 25.09 -28.03 0.87
CA SER A 13 25.11 -26.55 0.70
C SER A 13 24.20 -26.13 -0.47
N LYS A 14 22.90 -26.44 -0.36
CA LYS A 14 21.90 -25.77 -1.21
C LYS A 14 20.81 -25.23 -0.30
N GLY A 15 20.79 -23.92 -0.18
CA GLY A 15 19.55 -23.26 0.23
C GLY A 15 19.61 -22.27 1.37
N ILE A 16 20.64 -21.45 1.47
CA ILE A 16 20.36 -20.09 1.96
C ILE A 16 20.22 -19.26 0.69
N ASN A 17 18.98 -19.23 0.16
CA ASN A 17 18.62 -18.22 -0.81
C ASN A 17 18.78 -16.89 -0.10
N GLN A 18 19.86 -16.17 -0.40
CA GLN A 18 19.92 -14.73 -0.22
C GLN A 18 18.68 -14.19 -0.89
N VAL A 19 17.72 -13.74 -0.09
CA VAL A 19 16.64 -12.88 -0.53
C VAL A 19 17.33 -11.63 -1.03
N GLY A 20 17.57 -11.58 -2.34
CA GLY A 20 18.15 -10.43 -2.97
C GLY A 20 17.23 -9.24 -2.67
N VAL A 21 17.76 -8.25 -1.97
CA VAL A 21 17.15 -6.93 -1.81
C VAL A 21 16.98 -6.38 -3.22
N GLY A 22 15.80 -6.58 -3.79
CA GLY A 22 15.45 -6.09 -5.11
C GLY A 22 15.48 -4.58 -5.08
N MET A 23 16.46 -4.02 -5.75
CA MET A 23 16.65 -2.57 -5.84
C MET A 23 15.51 -1.94 -6.62
N VAL A 24 14.89 -0.95 -6.00
CA VAL A 24 13.95 -0.03 -6.63
C VAL A 24 14.71 0.78 -7.70
N GLY A 25 14.22 0.79 -8.93
CA GLY A 25 14.65 1.74 -9.97
C GLY A 25 15.75 1.34 -10.93
N GLU A 26 16.52 0.28 -10.69
CA GLU A 26 17.40 -0.30 -11.70
C GLU A 26 16.79 -1.56 -12.31
N ARG A 27 16.74 -1.62 -13.65
CA ARG A 27 16.45 -2.88 -14.34
C ARG A 27 17.54 -3.86 -13.94
N ASP A 28 17.19 -4.92 -13.24
CA ASP A 28 18.10 -6.03 -13.15
C ASP A 28 18.43 -6.51 -14.59
N LYS A 29 19.57 -7.13 -14.79
CA LYS A 29 20.04 -7.61 -16.10
C LYS A 29 19.09 -8.63 -16.75
N LYS A 30 17.92 -8.89 -16.16
CA LYS A 30 16.87 -9.83 -16.62
C LYS A 30 15.55 -9.13 -16.97
N GLY A 31 15.46 -7.80 -16.94
CA GLY A 31 14.30 -7.06 -17.45
C GLY A 31 13.03 -7.14 -16.57
N LYS A 32 13.11 -7.54 -15.31
CA LYS A 32 12.00 -7.42 -14.37
C LYS A 32 11.74 -5.96 -14.08
N LYS A 33 10.47 -5.53 -14.25
CA LYS A 33 10.03 -4.22 -13.82
C LYS A 33 10.25 -4.10 -12.31
N SER A 34 10.85 -3.00 -11.89
CA SER A 34 10.96 -2.61 -10.49
C SER A 34 9.57 -2.54 -9.85
N ASP A 35 9.44 -2.98 -8.60
CA ASP A 35 8.21 -2.85 -7.79
C ASP A 35 7.99 -1.40 -7.30
N PHE A 36 8.68 -0.42 -7.89
CA PHE A 36 8.53 0.98 -7.54
C PHE A 36 7.34 1.59 -8.27
N TYR A 37 6.33 1.96 -7.50
CA TYR A 37 5.17 2.70 -7.97
C TYR A 37 4.94 3.91 -7.07
N GLU A 38 5.17 5.09 -7.61
CA GLU A 38 4.89 6.33 -6.88
C GLU A 38 3.39 6.45 -6.61
N THR A 39 3.03 6.66 -5.34
CA THR A 39 1.64 6.78 -4.91
C THR A 39 1.13 8.18 -5.24
N PRO A 40 0.03 8.35 -6.02
CA PRO A 40 -0.56 9.66 -6.23
C PRO A 40 -0.92 10.36 -4.90
N TYR A 41 -0.57 11.64 -4.78
CA TYR A 41 -0.83 12.44 -3.58
C TYR A 41 -2.30 12.42 -3.16
N SER A 42 -3.22 12.48 -4.14
CA SER A 42 -4.66 12.47 -3.90
C SER A 42 -5.12 11.22 -3.15
N LEU A 43 -4.56 10.05 -3.44
CA LEU A 43 -4.96 8.81 -2.77
C LEU A 43 -4.59 8.81 -1.29
N THR A 44 -3.42 9.36 -0.94
CA THR A 44 -3.01 9.50 0.46
C THR A 44 -3.84 10.55 1.17
N ARG A 45 -4.12 11.72 0.54
CA ARG A 45 -4.98 12.76 1.13
C ARG A 45 -6.38 12.22 1.39
N LYS A 46 -7.03 11.61 0.39
CA LYS A 46 -8.37 11.01 0.54
C LYS A 46 -8.44 9.96 1.65
N PHE A 47 -7.40 9.16 1.79
CA PHE A 47 -7.30 8.21 2.89
C PHE A 47 -7.21 8.90 4.26
N LEU A 48 -6.38 9.95 4.39
CA LEU A 48 -6.21 10.69 5.63
C LEU A 48 -7.42 11.59 6.00
N GLU A 49 -8.32 11.85 5.04
CA GLU A 49 -9.61 12.52 5.28
C GLU A 49 -10.64 11.60 5.95
N VAL A 50 -10.55 10.28 5.73
CA VAL A 50 -11.54 9.30 6.20
C VAL A 50 -11.04 8.42 7.36
N GLU A 51 -9.74 8.15 7.44
CA GLU A 51 -9.16 7.40 8.56
C GLU A 51 -8.56 8.37 9.59
N GLU A 52 -9.04 8.25 10.81
CA GLU A 52 -8.59 9.09 11.91
C GLU A 52 -7.26 8.61 12.49
N PHE A 53 -6.30 9.53 12.50
CA PHE A 53 -5.03 9.41 13.22
C PHE A 53 -4.88 10.58 14.19
N ASP A 54 -4.37 10.30 15.38
CA ASP A 54 -3.94 11.37 16.30
C ASP A 54 -2.68 12.04 15.75
N LYS A 55 -2.82 13.28 15.29
CA LYS A 55 -1.75 14.04 14.65
C LYS A 55 -0.69 14.56 15.63
N SER A 56 -0.92 14.43 16.93
CA SER A 56 0.06 14.72 17.98
C SER A 56 1.07 13.58 18.19
N LEU A 57 0.83 12.42 17.58
CA LEU A 57 1.66 11.23 17.68
C LEU A 57 2.56 11.08 16.46
N SER A 58 3.67 10.38 16.62
CA SER A 58 4.64 10.15 15.55
C SER A 58 4.08 9.29 14.41
N VAL A 59 4.55 9.54 13.19
CA VAL A 59 4.25 8.74 12.00
C VAL A 59 5.51 8.44 11.20
N CYS A 60 5.64 7.19 10.75
CA CYS A 60 6.77 6.75 9.92
C CYS A 60 6.31 6.27 8.55
N GLU A 61 7.03 6.67 7.50
CA GLU A 61 6.97 6.08 6.16
C GLU A 61 8.29 5.36 5.85
N PRO A 62 8.37 4.03 6.06
CA PRO A 62 9.62 3.29 5.95
C PRO A 62 9.98 2.82 4.53
N ALA A 63 9.25 3.24 3.50
CA ALA A 63 9.50 2.92 2.10
C ALA A 63 9.14 4.11 1.22
N CYS A 64 9.72 5.29 1.53
CA CYS A 64 9.25 6.57 0.99
C CYS A 64 9.51 6.74 -0.52
N GLY A 65 10.45 6.01 -1.12
CA GLY A 65 10.78 6.14 -2.53
C GLY A 65 11.02 7.61 -2.92
N GLY A 66 10.19 8.16 -3.81
CA GLY A 66 10.21 9.57 -4.20
C GLY A 66 9.63 10.54 -3.17
N GLY A 67 9.15 10.04 -2.03
CA GLY A 67 8.61 10.85 -0.93
C GLY A 67 7.17 11.33 -1.16
N ALA A 68 6.40 10.67 -2.02
CA ALA A 68 5.04 11.12 -2.33
C ALA A 68 4.10 11.03 -1.12
N ILE A 69 4.14 9.93 -0.37
CA ILE A 69 3.35 9.79 0.87
C ILE A 69 3.91 10.72 1.94
N THR A 70 5.24 10.77 2.13
CA THR A 70 5.90 11.65 3.12
C THR A 70 5.43 13.10 2.99
N LYS A 71 5.43 13.64 1.76
CA LYS A 71 4.98 15.03 1.49
C LYS A 71 3.53 15.26 1.91
N VAL A 72 2.66 14.27 1.73
CA VAL A 72 1.27 14.37 2.20
C VAL A 72 1.22 14.25 3.73
N LEU A 73 2.01 13.37 4.35
CA LEU A 73 2.06 13.30 5.81
C LEU A 73 2.49 14.63 6.43
N GLU A 74 3.47 15.33 5.83
CA GLU A 74 3.92 16.66 6.26
C GLU A 74 2.87 17.78 6.08
N GLU A 75 1.78 17.54 5.36
CA GLU A 75 0.62 18.46 5.28
C GLU A 75 -0.31 18.31 6.49
N TYR A 76 -0.31 17.13 7.15
CA TYR A 76 -1.23 16.77 8.22
C TYR A 76 -0.57 16.66 9.61
N TRP A 77 0.74 16.47 9.68
CA TRP A 77 1.53 16.37 10.91
C TRP A 77 2.57 17.48 11.00
N ASP A 78 3.00 17.78 12.20
CA ASP A 78 4.24 18.54 12.40
C ASP A 78 5.41 17.70 11.80
N LYS A 79 6.30 18.38 11.08
CA LYS A 79 7.44 17.73 10.41
C LYS A 79 8.36 16.99 11.36
N ASP A 80 8.49 17.47 12.59
CA ASP A 80 9.31 16.82 13.62
C ASP A 80 8.72 15.47 14.06
N LEU A 81 7.43 15.22 13.83
CA LEU A 81 6.74 13.97 14.10
C LEU A 81 6.74 13.01 12.90
N VAL A 82 7.13 13.48 11.70
CA VAL A 82 7.20 12.65 10.49
C VAL A 82 8.61 12.08 10.34
N ARG A 83 8.71 10.77 10.34
CA ARG A 83 9.94 10.06 9.99
C ARG A 83 9.77 9.37 8.65
N SER A 84 10.71 9.57 7.74
CA SER A 84 10.70 8.85 6.46
C SER A 84 12.09 8.39 6.07
N TYR A 85 12.18 7.23 5.49
CA TYR A 85 13.40 6.65 4.93
C TYR A 85 13.05 5.62 3.85
N ASP A 86 14.05 5.25 3.07
CA ASP A 86 13.95 4.22 2.04
C ASP A 86 15.07 3.19 2.23
N ARG A 87 15.80 2.86 1.19
CA ARG A 87 16.81 1.79 1.12
C ARG A 87 17.99 1.95 2.08
N GLU A 88 18.29 3.17 2.48
CA GLU A 88 19.41 3.47 3.37
C GLU A 88 19.19 2.89 4.77
N VAL A 89 17.91 2.81 5.18
CA VAL A 89 17.48 2.14 6.40
C VAL A 89 16.54 1.01 6.01
N ASN A 90 17.00 -0.22 6.15
CA ASN A 90 16.14 -1.35 5.86
C ASN A 90 15.12 -1.54 6.99
N PHE A 91 13.85 -1.23 6.73
CA PHE A 91 12.75 -1.35 7.68
C PHE A 91 12.70 -2.72 8.38
N LEU A 92 13.04 -3.78 7.69
CA LEU A 92 13.02 -5.12 8.29
C LEU A 92 14.09 -5.31 9.39
N TRP A 93 15.10 -4.45 9.43
CA TRP A 93 16.17 -4.42 10.46
C TRP A 93 16.04 -3.21 11.39
N ASP A 94 14.97 -2.41 11.25
CA ASP A 94 14.69 -1.30 12.15
C ASP A 94 14.27 -1.82 13.53
N TYR A 95 14.59 -1.07 14.58
CA TYR A 95 14.23 -1.36 15.97
C TYR A 95 13.53 -0.17 16.63
N ASP A 96 13.43 0.96 15.93
CA ASP A 96 12.73 2.13 16.44
C ASP A 96 11.22 1.91 16.42
N GLU A 97 10.55 2.30 17.49
CA GLU A 97 9.12 2.24 17.60
C GLU A 97 8.49 3.57 17.17
N TYR A 98 7.36 3.48 16.47
CA TYR A 98 6.58 4.60 16.01
C TYR A 98 5.13 4.46 16.51
N ASP A 99 4.44 5.58 16.73
CA ASP A 99 3.03 5.47 17.10
C ASP A 99 2.21 4.97 15.89
N ASN A 100 2.50 5.50 14.71
CA ASN A 100 1.84 5.10 13.48
C ASN A 100 2.87 4.80 12.37
N ILE A 101 2.49 3.89 11.44
CA ILE A 101 3.27 3.62 10.23
C ILE A 101 2.31 3.68 9.03
N ILE A 102 2.65 4.49 8.03
CA ILE A 102 1.82 4.65 6.81
C ILE A 102 2.75 4.54 5.60
N THR A 103 2.52 3.56 4.72
CA THR A 103 3.39 3.36 3.57
C THR A 103 2.73 2.57 2.43
N ASN A 104 3.33 2.64 1.25
CA ASN A 104 3.14 1.73 0.12
C ASN A 104 4.36 0.81 0.06
N PRO A 105 4.33 -0.37 0.70
CA PRO A 105 5.51 -1.23 0.77
C PRO A 105 5.80 -1.90 -0.58
N PRO A 106 7.05 -2.34 -0.82
CA PRO A 106 7.34 -3.25 -1.93
C PRO A 106 6.45 -4.49 -1.83
N PHE A 107 5.63 -4.77 -2.85
CA PHE A 107 4.63 -5.85 -2.75
C PHE A 107 5.23 -7.23 -2.56
N SER A 108 6.44 -7.44 -3.09
CA SER A 108 7.21 -8.67 -2.87
C SER A 108 7.60 -8.91 -1.40
N LEU A 109 7.68 -7.84 -0.59
CA LEU A 109 8.04 -7.86 0.82
C LEU A 109 6.88 -7.46 1.75
N ALA A 110 5.69 -7.30 1.21
CA ALA A 110 4.55 -6.78 1.98
C ALA A 110 4.18 -7.65 3.19
N PHE A 111 4.39 -8.96 3.11
CA PHE A 111 4.15 -9.85 4.24
C PHE A 111 5.12 -9.56 5.39
N GLU A 112 6.42 -9.47 5.08
CA GLU A 112 7.48 -9.19 6.03
C GLU A 112 7.33 -7.79 6.63
N PHE A 113 6.94 -6.80 5.81
CA PHE A 113 6.62 -5.45 6.26
C PHE A 113 5.46 -5.42 7.27
N ILE A 114 4.39 -6.19 7.03
CA ILE A 114 3.28 -6.28 7.99
C ILE A 114 3.74 -6.90 9.31
N GLN A 115 4.51 -8.00 9.26
CA GLN A 115 5.02 -8.62 10.48
C GLN A 115 5.92 -7.67 11.27
N LYS A 116 6.73 -6.87 10.58
CA LYS A 116 7.61 -5.88 11.20
C LYS A 116 6.82 -4.70 11.76
N ALA A 117 5.83 -4.19 11.02
CA ALA A 117 4.97 -3.11 11.48
C ALA A 117 4.20 -3.48 12.76
N LYS A 118 3.73 -4.74 12.90
CA LYS A 118 3.13 -5.22 14.13
C LYS A 118 4.05 -5.15 15.35
N GLN A 119 5.37 -5.23 15.15
CA GLN A 119 6.36 -5.10 16.21
C GLN A 119 6.60 -3.64 16.57
N LEU A 120 6.73 -2.77 15.55
CA LEU A 120 7.21 -1.40 15.71
C LEU A 120 6.09 -0.35 15.87
N ALA A 121 4.89 -0.59 15.35
CA ALA A 121 3.80 0.37 15.49
C ALA A 121 3.11 0.21 16.85
N ARG A 122 3.07 1.31 17.64
CA ARG A 122 2.44 1.31 18.96
C ARG A 122 0.92 1.39 18.90
N LYS A 123 0.37 2.03 17.86
CA LYS A 123 -1.07 2.30 17.71
C LYS A 123 -1.63 1.67 16.44
N LYS A 124 -1.30 2.24 15.29
CA LYS A 124 -1.84 1.84 13.98
C LYS A 124 -0.75 1.70 12.94
N PHE A 125 -1.00 0.85 11.95
CA PHE A 125 -0.30 0.97 10.68
C PHE A 125 -1.27 0.81 9.51
N ALA A 126 -0.98 1.53 8.43
CA ALA A 126 -1.78 1.52 7.22
C ALA A 126 -0.91 1.28 5.99
N PHE A 127 -1.22 0.24 5.22
CA PHE A 127 -0.48 -0.12 4.02
C PHE A 127 -1.36 -0.08 2.78
N LEU A 128 -0.85 0.52 1.72
CA LEU A 128 -1.47 0.48 0.40
C LEU A 128 -1.10 -0.86 -0.26
N LEU A 129 -2.08 -1.72 -0.48
CA LEU A 129 -1.86 -3.08 -0.98
C LEU A 129 -2.87 -3.43 -2.08
N PRO A 130 -2.53 -4.37 -2.99
CA PRO A 130 -3.52 -4.96 -3.88
C PRO A 130 -4.68 -5.58 -3.09
N LEU A 131 -5.92 -5.41 -3.53
CA LEU A 131 -7.10 -5.96 -2.85
C LEU A 131 -7.04 -7.49 -2.76
N SER A 132 -6.37 -8.15 -3.71
CA SER A 132 -6.08 -9.59 -3.67
C SER A 132 -5.26 -10.02 -2.44
N TYR A 133 -4.70 -9.06 -1.70
CA TYR A 133 -3.97 -9.34 -0.45
C TYR A 133 -4.87 -9.93 0.64
N LEU A 134 -6.19 -9.69 0.58
CA LEU A 134 -7.19 -10.33 1.47
C LEU A 134 -7.25 -11.86 1.31
N HIS A 135 -6.72 -12.41 0.23
CA HIS A 135 -6.75 -13.84 -0.05
C HIS A 135 -5.43 -14.52 0.28
N GLY A 136 -5.49 -15.77 0.74
CA GLY A 136 -4.34 -16.67 0.87
C GLY A 136 -4.16 -17.25 2.27
N LYS A 137 -3.94 -18.58 2.33
CA LYS A 137 -3.83 -19.34 3.59
C LYS A 137 -2.74 -18.79 4.52
N LYS A 138 -1.54 -18.53 4.00
CA LYS A 138 -0.43 -17.97 4.80
C LYS A 138 -0.81 -16.62 5.43
N ARG A 139 -1.49 -15.75 4.66
CA ARG A 139 -1.93 -14.44 5.18
C ARG A 139 -3.03 -14.60 6.23
N TYR A 140 -3.97 -15.50 6.00
CA TYR A 140 -4.99 -15.81 7.00
C TYR A 140 -4.35 -16.23 8.32
N ASP A 141 -3.45 -17.21 8.29
CA ASP A 141 -2.85 -17.80 9.49
C ASP A 141 -1.97 -16.83 10.30
N HIS A 142 -1.27 -15.91 9.62
CA HIS A 142 -0.23 -15.08 10.25
C HIS A 142 -0.57 -13.58 10.30
N ILE A 143 -1.62 -13.14 9.60
CA ILE A 143 -2.01 -11.72 9.57
C ILE A 143 -3.44 -11.55 10.08
N TYR A 144 -4.41 -12.24 9.46
CA TYR A 144 -5.83 -11.96 9.71
C TYR A 144 -6.41 -12.69 10.91
N SER A 145 -5.80 -13.80 11.35
CA SER A 145 -6.18 -14.50 12.59
C SER A 145 -5.59 -13.87 13.85
N ASP A 146 -4.68 -12.91 13.71
CA ASP A 146 -4.06 -12.20 14.83
C ASP A 146 -5.07 -11.26 15.49
N ARG A 147 -5.33 -11.50 16.77
CA ARG A 147 -6.26 -10.71 17.59
C ARG A 147 -5.57 -9.66 18.45
N ALA A 148 -4.25 -9.71 18.56
CA ALA A 148 -3.49 -8.72 19.30
C ALA A 148 -3.24 -7.46 18.45
N TYR A 149 -3.16 -7.64 17.12
CA TYR A 149 -2.98 -6.57 16.17
C TYR A 149 -3.84 -6.85 14.92
N GLY A 150 -5.15 -6.62 15.04
CA GLY A 150 -6.13 -7.02 14.04
C GLY A 150 -6.23 -6.04 12.86
N LEU A 151 -6.59 -6.58 11.69
CA LEU A 151 -7.04 -5.76 10.58
C LEU A 151 -8.36 -5.09 10.98
N LYS A 152 -8.39 -3.76 11.01
CA LYS A 152 -9.56 -2.98 11.43
C LYS A 152 -10.42 -2.55 10.25
N LYS A 153 -9.78 -2.00 9.21
CA LYS A 153 -10.49 -1.47 8.04
C LYS A 153 -9.74 -1.75 6.74
N VAL A 154 -10.50 -1.82 5.67
CA VAL A 154 -10.00 -1.83 4.30
C VAL A 154 -10.73 -0.75 3.52
N TYR A 155 -10.02 0.28 3.10
CA TYR A 155 -10.56 1.38 2.29
C TYR A 155 -10.31 1.12 0.81
N VAL A 156 -11.38 0.82 0.07
CA VAL A 156 -11.34 0.51 -1.36
C VAL A 156 -11.63 1.79 -2.14
N PHE A 157 -10.74 2.15 -3.06
CA PHE A 157 -11.00 3.27 -3.97
C PHE A 157 -12.03 2.88 -5.04
N THR A 158 -12.98 3.77 -5.32
CA THR A 158 -13.95 3.58 -6.41
C THR A 158 -13.27 3.59 -7.76
N ARG A 159 -12.17 4.34 -7.91
CA ARG A 159 -11.26 4.30 -9.06
C ARG A 159 -9.82 4.40 -8.57
N TYR A 160 -8.94 3.63 -9.17
CA TYR A 160 -7.52 3.70 -8.89
C TYR A 160 -6.78 4.19 -10.15
N PRO A 161 -6.15 5.37 -10.13
CA PRO A 161 -5.26 5.79 -11.18
C PRO A 161 -4.05 4.85 -11.20
N MET A 162 -3.65 4.39 -12.37
CA MET A 162 -2.42 3.60 -12.47
C MET A 162 -1.22 4.44 -12.04
N LEU A 163 -0.42 3.84 -11.16
CA LEU A 163 0.80 4.44 -10.67
C LEU A 163 1.85 4.49 -11.79
N GLY A 164 2.51 5.63 -11.91
CA GLY A 164 3.65 5.80 -12.81
C GLY A 164 3.34 5.91 -14.30
N ASP A 165 2.06 5.87 -14.70
CA ASP A 165 1.72 6.03 -16.10
C ASP A 165 1.48 7.49 -16.45
N LYS A 166 2.18 7.91 -17.50
CA LYS A 166 1.87 9.17 -18.19
C LYS A 166 0.43 9.10 -18.70
N LEU A 167 -0.26 10.22 -18.65
CA LEU A 167 -1.52 10.38 -19.38
C LEU A 167 -1.34 9.88 -20.81
N ARG A 168 -2.26 9.06 -21.28
CA ARG A 168 -2.33 8.66 -22.67
C ARG A 168 -2.53 9.92 -23.53
N GLU A 169 -2.24 9.84 -24.82
CA GLU A 169 -2.44 10.94 -25.77
C GLU A 169 -3.89 11.44 -25.80
N ASP A 170 -4.85 10.56 -25.42
CA ASP A 170 -6.27 10.90 -25.28
C ASP A 170 -6.63 11.56 -23.94
N GLY A 171 -5.64 11.87 -23.10
CA GLY A 171 -5.80 12.50 -21.80
C GLY A 171 -6.37 11.59 -20.70
N LYS A 172 -6.43 10.28 -20.93
CA LYS A 172 -6.91 9.31 -19.95
C LYS A 172 -5.76 8.60 -19.26
N TYR A 173 -5.99 8.20 -18.03
CA TYR A 173 -5.11 7.26 -17.36
C TYR A 173 -5.35 5.85 -17.87
N ASN A 174 -4.29 5.06 -17.98
CA ASN A 174 -4.45 3.62 -18.21
C ASN A 174 -5.17 3.01 -17.00
N THR A 175 -6.22 2.23 -17.26
CA THR A 175 -6.88 1.46 -16.22
C THR A 175 -6.11 0.16 -16.00
N GLY A 176 -5.48 0.01 -14.84
CA GLY A 176 -4.85 -1.24 -14.44
C GLY A 176 -5.87 -2.29 -14.05
N MET A 177 -5.53 -3.56 -14.28
CA MET A 177 -6.35 -4.67 -13.80
C MET A 177 -6.25 -4.90 -12.29
N MET A 178 -5.32 -4.23 -11.59
CA MET A 178 -5.13 -4.38 -10.14
C MET A 178 -5.85 -3.29 -9.39
N VAL A 179 -6.71 -3.71 -8.47
CA VAL A 179 -7.40 -2.83 -7.52
C VAL A 179 -6.56 -2.75 -6.25
N TYR A 180 -6.30 -1.53 -5.80
CA TYR A 180 -5.58 -1.27 -4.56
C TYR A 180 -6.51 -0.70 -3.50
N ALA A 181 -6.14 -0.91 -2.24
CA ALA A 181 -6.86 -0.40 -1.08
C ALA A 181 -5.89 -0.05 0.04
N TRP A 182 -6.28 0.85 0.92
CA TRP A 182 -5.59 1.03 2.19
C TRP A 182 -6.10 0.01 3.20
N PHE A 183 -5.17 -0.76 3.76
CA PHE A 183 -5.43 -1.72 4.82
C PHE A 183 -4.95 -1.11 6.13
N VAL A 184 -5.81 -1.02 7.12
CA VAL A 184 -5.52 -0.42 8.42
C VAL A 184 -5.56 -1.50 9.50
N TRP A 185 -4.45 -1.67 10.20
CA TRP A 185 -4.36 -2.49 11.41
C TRP A 185 -4.26 -1.61 12.63
N GLU A 186 -4.87 -2.05 13.72
CA GLU A 186 -4.84 -1.34 14.99
C GLU A 186 -4.52 -2.29 16.14
N ARG A 187 -3.62 -1.87 17.03
CA ARG A 187 -3.24 -2.65 18.20
C ARG A 187 -4.44 -2.80 19.13
N GLY A 188 -4.71 -4.04 19.55
CA GLY A 188 -5.85 -4.39 20.42
C GLY A 188 -7.18 -4.52 19.69
N HIS A 189 -7.25 -4.27 18.36
CA HIS A 189 -8.46 -4.54 17.60
C HIS A 189 -8.64 -6.06 17.40
N SER A 190 -9.78 -6.59 17.85
CA SER A 190 -10.10 -8.01 17.78
C SER A 190 -11.37 -8.35 16.99
N ASP A 191 -12.11 -7.32 16.59
CA ASP A 191 -13.35 -7.49 15.84
C ASP A 191 -13.12 -7.83 14.37
N GLN A 192 -14.18 -8.11 13.64
CA GLN A 192 -14.11 -8.32 12.20
C GLN A 192 -13.76 -7.00 11.47
N PRO A 193 -12.97 -7.06 10.40
CA PRO A 193 -12.63 -5.85 9.65
C PRO A 193 -13.84 -5.28 8.93
N ILE A 194 -13.88 -3.96 8.82
CA ILE A 194 -14.89 -3.22 8.06
C ILE A 194 -14.31 -2.87 6.69
N ILE A 195 -15.12 -3.01 5.62
CA ILE A 195 -14.78 -2.53 4.29
C ILE A 195 -15.53 -1.22 4.06
N GLU A 196 -14.79 -0.17 3.70
CA GLU A 196 -15.34 1.14 3.35
C GLU A 196 -14.86 1.54 1.95
N TRP A 197 -15.59 2.45 1.29
CA TRP A 197 -15.23 2.95 -0.03
C TRP A 197 -14.81 4.42 0.07
N ILE A 198 -13.72 4.74 -0.63
CA ILE A 198 -13.30 6.12 -0.84
C ILE A 198 -13.69 6.51 -2.26
N ASP A 199 -14.60 7.48 -2.39
CA ASP A 199 -14.93 8.06 -3.69
C ASP A 199 -13.83 9.06 -4.10
N ASN A 200 -13.11 8.70 -5.14
CA ASN A 200 -12.05 9.53 -5.72
C ASN A 200 -12.36 9.92 -7.18
N ASN A 201 -13.63 9.96 -7.56
CA ASN A 201 -14.05 10.28 -8.93
C ASN A 201 -13.65 11.69 -9.37
N GLU A 202 -13.63 12.66 -8.46
CA GLU A 202 -13.24 14.04 -8.75
C GLU A 202 -11.79 14.14 -9.26
N ASP A 203 -10.92 13.25 -8.79
CA ASP A 203 -9.51 13.23 -9.16
C ASP A 203 -9.25 12.54 -10.51
N VAL A 204 -10.25 11.84 -11.05
CA VAL A 204 -10.12 10.95 -12.22
C VAL A 204 -11.16 11.25 -13.30
N LEU A 205 -11.94 12.34 -13.18
CA LEU A 205 -12.94 12.71 -14.18
C LEU A 205 -12.27 12.86 -15.55
N SER A 206 -12.62 11.98 -16.48
CA SER A 206 -12.26 12.15 -17.88
C SER A 206 -12.98 13.39 -18.44
N LYS A 207 -12.42 14.03 -19.46
CA LYS A 207 -13.12 15.12 -20.17
C LYS A 207 -14.53 14.73 -20.63
N LYS A 208 -14.76 13.43 -20.83
CA LYS A 208 -16.08 12.87 -21.21
C LYS A 208 -17.04 12.84 -20.02
N ASP A 209 -16.54 12.49 -18.82
CA ASP A 209 -17.33 12.47 -17.59
C ASP A 209 -17.67 13.90 -17.16
N SER A 210 -16.73 14.85 -17.30
CA SER A 210 -16.98 16.28 -17.08
C SER A 210 -18.03 16.84 -18.02
N LYS A 211 -18.08 16.39 -19.28
CA LYS A 211 -19.10 16.79 -20.24
C LYS A 211 -20.48 16.22 -19.86
N VAL A 212 -20.54 14.95 -19.48
CA VAL A 212 -21.80 14.33 -19.02
C VAL A 212 -22.35 15.03 -17.78
N LEU A 213 -21.49 15.37 -16.80
CA LEU A 213 -21.91 16.14 -15.64
C LEU A 213 -22.38 17.56 -16.02
N SER A 214 -21.68 18.25 -16.92
CA SER A 214 -22.08 19.57 -17.40
C SER A 214 -23.42 19.52 -18.15
N ASP A 215 -23.63 18.46 -18.95
CA ASP A 215 -24.88 18.27 -19.69
C ASP A 215 -26.05 17.94 -18.74
N LEU A 216 -25.81 17.20 -17.65
CA LEU A 216 -26.83 16.91 -16.62
C LEU A 216 -27.15 18.12 -15.76
N THR A 217 -26.18 19.01 -15.48
CA THR A 217 -26.39 20.23 -14.69
C THR A 217 -26.97 21.36 -15.54
N SER A 218 -26.73 21.37 -16.83
CA SER A 218 -27.26 22.38 -17.78
C SER A 218 -28.68 22.08 -18.28
N ASN A 219 -29.27 20.91 -17.98
CA ASN A 219 -30.63 20.57 -18.29
C ASN A 219 -31.43 20.37 -16.99
N PRO A 220 -31.92 21.44 -16.34
CA PRO A 220 -32.75 21.30 -15.16
C PRO A 220 -34.06 20.64 -15.62
N LEU A 221 -34.40 19.50 -15.02
CA LEU A 221 -35.70 18.84 -15.09
C LEU A 221 -36.84 19.72 -14.51
N SER A 222 -36.96 20.94 -14.95
CA SER A 222 -37.98 21.88 -14.51
C SER A 222 -39.17 21.95 -15.45
N THR A 223 -39.40 20.90 -16.29
CA THR A 223 -40.54 20.94 -17.24
C THR A 223 -41.42 19.68 -17.22
N ILE A 224 -41.43 18.90 -16.15
CA ILE A 224 -42.35 17.77 -16.00
C ILE A 224 -43.08 17.82 -14.64
N ILE A 225 -43.60 18.97 -14.25
CA ILE A 225 -44.71 19.05 -13.29
C ILE A 225 -45.59 20.24 -13.70
N GLU A 226 -46.25 20.11 -14.81
CA GLU A 226 -47.47 20.83 -15.15
C GLU A 226 -48.11 20.16 -16.37
N ARG A 227 -48.85 19.06 -16.10
CA ARG A 227 -50.10 18.67 -16.83
C ARG A 227 -50.80 17.56 -16.04
#